data_8cf0f91752cd217dde7d60966f41529d
#
_entry.id   8cf0f91752cd217dde7d60966f41529d
#
_cell.length_a   1.000
_cell.length_b   1.000
_cell.length_c   1.000
_cell.angle_alpha   90.00
_cell.angle_beta   90.00
_cell.angle_gamma   90.00
#
_symmetry.space_group_name_H-M   'P 1'
#
loop_
_entity.id
_entity.type
_entity.pdbx_description
1 polymer ?
#
loop_
_entity_poly.entity_id
_entity_poly.type
_entity_poly.pdbx_seq_one_letter_code
_entity_poly.pdbx_strand_id
1 'polypeptide(L)'
;MEPRWKGKGFKAKALAEPMSKIVSQLQSSLIQSDAHGLLTGCTVLIAVKPEQTDLLDRACFGKRIVTAEKDNDWFQLGLEEAFYLCFSLKCLKVVGDDKCPKNDVELWQCMISRKPNFPDFYKAYSHLRMKNWVVKSGLNYGVDFVAYRHHPSLVHSEYAVLVLSEGEDEGNGRLRLWSDLHCTTRVSGSVVKTLLVLRITKNGNDVASPSCLEKYTVVERTIRKWHPEQCREDNMTGENRTKQQEALGKASLKTKFTQKHDVKLKPGLVGIERGIGLVSISLVFALISFIVSRWFWSN
;
A
#
# COMPACT_ATOMS: atom_id res chain seq x y z
N MET A 1 -7.10 -13.53 -11.70
CA MET A 1 -5.68 -13.58 -12.10
C MET A 1 -4.96 -14.55 -11.20
N GLU A 2 -4.21 -15.50 -11.75
CA GLU A 2 -3.37 -16.38 -10.92
C GLU A 2 -2.14 -15.61 -10.42
N PRO A 3 -1.67 -15.90 -9.19
CA PRO A 3 -0.44 -15.31 -8.67
C PRO A 3 0.78 -15.69 -9.50
N ARG A 4 1.65 -14.75 -9.78
CA ARG A 4 2.91 -15.00 -10.50
C ARG A 4 3.98 -15.47 -9.53
N TRP A 5 4.21 -16.79 -9.49
CA TRP A 5 5.17 -17.44 -8.61
C TRP A 5 6.62 -17.20 -9.07
N LYS A 6 7.53 -17.08 -8.12
CA LYS A 6 8.96 -16.83 -8.41
C LYS A 6 9.73 -18.07 -8.83
N GLY A 7 9.19 -19.28 -8.61
CA GLY A 7 9.84 -20.52 -8.96
C GLY A 7 8.93 -21.72 -8.89
N LYS A 8 9.39 -22.85 -9.42
CA LYS A 8 8.70 -24.15 -9.38
C LYS A 8 8.57 -24.62 -7.91
N GLY A 9 7.42 -25.11 -7.53
CA GLY A 9 7.14 -25.61 -6.16
C GLY A 9 6.75 -24.54 -5.15
N PHE A 10 6.92 -23.24 -5.40
CA PHE A 10 6.53 -22.19 -4.47
C PHE A 10 5.02 -22.09 -4.27
N LYS A 11 4.23 -22.42 -5.30
CA LYS A 11 2.77 -22.55 -5.19
C LYS A 11 2.38 -23.62 -4.15
N ALA A 12 2.99 -24.80 -4.22
CA ALA A 12 2.74 -25.88 -3.29
C ALA A 12 3.12 -25.48 -1.85
N LYS A 13 4.27 -24.85 -1.67
CA LYS A 13 4.71 -24.33 -0.36
C LYS A 13 3.73 -23.30 0.21
N ALA A 14 3.25 -22.37 -0.60
CA ALA A 14 2.28 -21.37 -0.16
C ALA A 14 0.92 -21.98 0.18
N LEU A 15 0.47 -23.00 -0.54
CA LEU A 15 -0.78 -23.71 -0.24
C LEU A 15 -0.69 -24.55 1.03
N ALA A 16 0.47 -25.15 1.32
CA ALA A 16 0.70 -25.91 2.55
C ALA A 16 0.65 -25.01 3.81
N GLU A 17 1.08 -23.76 3.68
CA GLU A 17 1.09 -22.78 4.77
C GLU A 17 0.41 -21.49 4.34
N PRO A 18 -0.93 -21.44 4.37
CA PRO A 18 -1.68 -20.24 4.01
C PRO A 18 -1.39 -19.08 4.99
N MET A 19 -1.40 -17.85 4.48
CA MET A 19 -1.07 -16.65 5.26
C MET A 19 -1.93 -16.50 6.52
N SER A 20 -3.20 -16.87 6.45
CA SER A 20 -4.11 -16.83 7.60
C SER A 20 -3.63 -17.72 8.76
N LYS A 21 -3.10 -18.92 8.45
CA LYS A 21 -2.55 -19.84 9.45
C LYS A 21 -1.29 -19.24 10.11
N ILE A 22 -0.39 -18.66 9.30
CA ILE A 22 0.84 -18.04 9.80
C ILE A 22 0.51 -16.86 10.72
N VAL A 23 -0.45 -16.02 10.32
CA VAL A 23 -0.90 -14.87 11.14
C VAL A 23 -1.53 -15.34 12.45
N SER A 24 -2.34 -16.41 12.44
CA SER A 24 -2.92 -16.96 13.68
C SER A 24 -1.86 -17.54 14.63
N GLN A 25 -0.83 -18.19 14.09
CA GLN A 25 0.30 -18.68 14.88
C GLN A 25 1.08 -17.53 15.51
N LEU A 26 1.36 -16.48 14.73
CA LEU A 26 2.00 -15.26 15.24
C LEU A 26 1.17 -14.62 16.36
N GLN A 27 -0.13 -14.44 16.13
CA GLN A 27 -1.05 -13.89 17.14
C GLN A 27 -0.98 -14.65 18.46
N SER A 28 -1.10 -15.97 18.40
CA SER A 28 -1.02 -16.83 19.62
C SER A 28 0.32 -16.70 20.32
N SER A 29 1.43 -16.70 19.58
CA SER A 29 2.77 -16.58 20.13
C SER A 29 3.02 -15.23 20.82
N LEU A 30 2.58 -14.12 20.18
CA LEU A 30 2.72 -12.77 20.75
C LEU A 30 1.85 -12.58 22.00
N ILE A 31 0.63 -13.12 22.02
CA ILE A 31 -0.24 -13.11 23.22
C ILE A 31 0.42 -13.88 24.36
N GLN A 32 0.94 -15.08 24.08
CA GLN A 32 1.57 -15.92 25.10
C GLN A 32 2.81 -15.27 25.72
N SER A 33 3.56 -14.48 24.96
CA SER A 33 4.75 -13.78 25.44
C SER A 33 4.46 -12.41 26.06
N ASP A 34 3.20 -11.96 26.06
CA ASP A 34 2.81 -10.60 26.44
C ASP A 34 3.66 -9.55 25.74
N ALA A 35 3.67 -9.59 24.40
CA ALA A 35 4.58 -8.81 23.58
C ALA A 35 4.34 -7.30 23.73
N HIS A 36 5.44 -6.55 23.90
CA HIS A 36 5.42 -5.10 24.04
C HIS A 36 6.24 -4.44 22.94
N GLY A 37 5.72 -3.36 22.37
CA GLY A 37 6.42 -2.52 21.40
C GLY A 37 6.63 -1.11 21.91
N LEU A 38 7.79 -0.54 21.66
CA LEU A 38 8.13 0.84 21.99
C LEU A 38 7.83 1.76 20.79
N LEU A 39 6.94 2.74 21.00
CA LEU A 39 6.61 3.73 19.98
C LEU A 39 7.71 4.79 19.90
N THR A 40 8.49 4.77 18.81
CA THR A 40 9.62 5.68 18.59
C THR A 40 9.45 6.43 17.26
N GLY A 41 9.28 7.74 17.29
CA GLY A 41 9.01 8.53 16.10
C GLY A 41 7.79 8.01 15.31
N CYS A 42 7.95 7.69 14.04
CA CYS A 42 6.90 7.15 13.17
C CYS A 42 6.96 5.61 13.04
N THR A 43 7.53 4.91 14.01
CA THR A 43 7.67 3.45 13.99
C THR A 43 7.50 2.87 15.39
N VAL A 44 7.24 1.57 15.45
CA VAL A 44 7.20 0.82 16.71
C VAL A 44 8.31 -0.24 16.67
N LEU A 45 9.14 -0.25 17.70
CA LEU A 45 10.20 -1.24 17.89
C LEU A 45 9.70 -2.35 18.82
N ILE A 46 9.88 -3.59 18.41
CA ILE A 46 9.51 -4.76 19.21
C ILE A 46 10.74 -5.66 19.37
N ALA A 47 11.04 -6.01 20.62
CA ALA A 47 12.03 -7.04 20.93
C ALA A 47 11.32 -8.40 20.98
N VAL A 48 11.84 -9.37 20.25
CA VAL A 48 11.20 -10.68 20.09
C VAL A 48 12.19 -11.82 20.27
N LYS A 49 11.66 -12.97 20.70
CA LYS A 49 12.44 -14.20 20.79
C LYS A 49 12.70 -14.78 19.39
N PRO A 50 13.72 -15.64 19.21
CA PRO A 50 14.04 -16.23 17.90
C PRO A 50 12.88 -16.95 17.21
N GLU A 51 12.01 -17.62 17.98
CA GLU A 51 10.81 -18.29 17.45
C GLU A 51 9.80 -17.29 16.85
N GLN A 52 9.66 -16.12 17.48
CA GLN A 52 8.78 -15.05 17.02
C GLN A 52 9.36 -14.31 15.81
N THR A 53 10.69 -14.27 15.71
CA THR A 53 11.41 -13.75 14.54
C THR A 53 10.96 -14.45 13.25
N ASP A 54 10.99 -15.79 13.25
CA ASP A 54 10.53 -16.57 12.08
C ASP A 54 9.06 -16.29 11.75
N LEU A 55 8.20 -16.22 12.76
CA LEU A 55 6.77 -15.95 12.57
C LEU A 55 6.50 -14.54 12.02
N LEU A 56 7.20 -13.52 12.52
CA LEU A 56 7.08 -12.15 12.02
C LEU A 56 7.55 -12.03 10.56
N ASP A 57 8.68 -12.66 10.23
CA ASP A 57 9.19 -12.70 8.87
C ASP A 57 8.20 -13.40 7.94
N ARG A 58 7.70 -14.59 8.31
CA ARG A 58 6.74 -15.36 7.49
C ARG A 58 5.40 -14.67 7.36
N ALA A 59 4.90 -14.04 8.43
CA ALA A 59 3.67 -13.23 8.40
C ALA A 59 3.85 -11.89 7.70
N CYS A 60 5.11 -11.53 7.40
CA CYS A 60 5.49 -10.28 6.74
C CYS A 60 5.09 -9.03 7.51
N PHE A 61 5.27 -9.02 8.84
CA PHE A 61 5.17 -7.81 9.64
C PHE A 61 6.56 -7.23 9.93
N GLY A 62 6.67 -5.92 9.78
CA GLY A 62 7.88 -5.19 10.09
C GLY A 62 9.09 -5.51 9.21
N LYS A 63 10.23 -5.05 9.72
CA LYS A 63 11.56 -5.29 9.18
C LYS A 63 12.51 -5.59 10.33
N ARG A 64 13.25 -6.69 10.23
CA ARG A 64 14.28 -7.05 11.20
C ARG A 64 15.38 -6.01 11.20
N ILE A 65 15.80 -5.58 12.40
CA ILE A 65 16.94 -4.71 12.61
C ILE A 65 18.10 -5.58 13.09
N VAL A 66 19.23 -5.49 12.41
CA VAL A 66 20.45 -6.16 12.84
C VAL A 66 21.08 -5.30 13.95
N THR A 67 21.06 -5.80 15.18
CA THR A 67 21.71 -5.18 16.33
C THR A 67 22.93 -5.99 16.73
N ALA A 68 23.85 -5.39 17.46
CA ALA A 68 25.01 -6.08 18.04
C ALA A 68 24.63 -6.95 19.25
N GLU A 69 23.44 -6.79 19.79
CA GLU A 69 22.91 -7.58 20.90
C GLU A 69 22.57 -8.99 20.43
N LYS A 70 23.07 -9.99 21.17
CA LYS A 70 22.92 -11.42 20.80
C LYS A 70 21.65 -12.07 21.33
N ASP A 71 20.98 -11.45 22.31
CA ASP A 71 19.93 -12.12 23.07
C ASP A 71 18.51 -11.87 22.54
N ASN A 72 18.28 -10.77 21.85
CA ASN A 72 16.97 -10.44 21.29
C ASN A 72 17.09 -9.93 19.83
N ASP A 73 16.17 -10.39 19.02
CA ASP A 73 15.97 -9.82 17.69
C ASP A 73 15.02 -8.62 17.77
N TRP A 74 15.36 -7.57 17.08
CA TRP A 74 14.54 -6.36 17.01
C TRP A 74 13.84 -6.24 15.67
N PHE A 75 12.56 -5.91 15.72
CA PHE A 75 11.74 -5.60 14.54
C PHE A 75 11.23 -4.17 14.59
N GLN A 76 11.32 -3.50 13.46
CA GLN A 76 10.73 -2.19 13.23
C GLN A 76 9.42 -2.36 12.48
N LEU A 77 8.31 -2.00 13.10
CA LEU A 77 6.97 -1.99 12.54
C LEU A 77 6.60 -0.59 12.06
N GLY A 78 5.91 -0.49 10.93
CA GLY A 78 5.22 0.74 10.54
C GLY A 78 4.04 1.02 11.47
N LEU A 79 3.54 2.27 11.49
CA LEU A 79 2.41 2.64 12.35
C LEU A 79 1.16 1.79 12.06
N GLU A 80 0.86 1.56 10.78
CA GLU A 80 -0.28 0.75 10.34
C GLU A 80 -0.12 -0.72 10.74
N GLU A 81 1.09 -1.27 10.65
CA GLU A 81 1.40 -2.65 11.05
C GLU A 81 1.25 -2.81 12.56
N ALA A 82 1.84 -1.90 13.33
CA ALA A 82 1.79 -1.92 14.79
C ALA A 82 0.34 -1.79 15.31
N PHE A 83 -0.42 -0.84 14.77
CA PHE A 83 -1.81 -0.65 15.17
C PHE A 83 -2.69 -1.85 14.77
N TYR A 84 -2.39 -2.51 13.65
CA TYR A 84 -3.08 -3.74 13.25
C TYR A 84 -2.84 -4.88 14.24
N LEU A 85 -1.61 -5.07 14.70
CA LEU A 85 -1.28 -6.07 15.72
C LEU A 85 -1.91 -5.73 17.09
N CYS A 86 -1.97 -4.43 17.43
CA CYS A 86 -2.54 -3.96 18.70
C CYS A 86 -4.08 -4.00 18.69
N PHE A 87 -4.70 -3.31 17.73
CA PHE A 87 -6.15 -3.07 17.71
C PHE A 87 -6.94 -4.21 17.05
N SER A 88 -6.50 -4.68 15.86
CA SER A 88 -7.25 -5.71 15.10
C SER A 88 -6.94 -7.12 15.60
N LEU A 89 -5.67 -7.47 15.84
CA LEU A 89 -5.27 -8.80 16.31
C LEU A 89 -5.18 -8.91 17.83
N LYS A 90 -5.11 -7.79 18.55
CA LYS A 90 -5.02 -7.72 20.03
C LYS A 90 -3.89 -8.57 20.60
N CYS A 91 -2.73 -8.59 19.92
CA CYS A 91 -1.58 -9.41 20.29
C CYS A 91 -0.31 -8.61 20.61
N LEU A 92 -0.37 -7.28 20.52
CA LEU A 92 0.74 -6.39 20.83
C LEU A 92 0.27 -5.27 21.76
N LYS A 93 1.00 -4.98 22.81
CA LYS A 93 0.82 -3.79 23.65
C LYS A 93 1.86 -2.75 23.24
N VAL A 94 1.44 -1.50 23.03
CA VAL A 94 2.37 -0.43 22.64
C VAL A 94 2.58 0.50 23.83
N VAL A 95 3.86 0.76 24.10
CA VAL A 95 4.33 1.63 25.17
C VAL A 95 4.81 2.93 24.55
N GLY A 96 4.45 4.06 25.12
CA GLY A 96 4.94 5.38 24.71
C GLY A 96 6.33 5.70 25.27
N ASP A 97 6.79 6.92 24.98
CA ASP A 97 8.06 7.45 25.50
C ASP A 97 8.07 7.54 27.04
N ASP A 98 6.90 7.63 27.66
CA ASP A 98 6.66 7.60 29.10
C ASP A 98 6.73 6.20 29.73
N LYS A 99 7.05 5.19 28.94
CA LYS A 99 7.08 3.75 29.33
C LYS A 99 5.75 3.23 29.86
N CYS A 100 4.65 3.95 29.67
CA CYS A 100 3.32 3.50 30.06
C CYS A 100 2.61 2.82 28.88
N PRO A 101 1.96 1.68 29.08
CA PRO A 101 1.13 1.05 28.05
C PRO A 101 0.00 2.01 27.64
N LYS A 102 -0.13 2.25 26.34
CA LYS A 102 -1.18 3.08 25.79
C LYS A 102 -2.44 2.25 25.55
N ASN A 103 -3.58 2.79 25.92
CA ASN A 103 -4.86 2.22 25.49
C ASN A 103 -5.13 2.53 24.01
N ASP A 104 -6.14 1.90 23.42
CA ASP A 104 -6.45 2.02 21.99
C ASP A 104 -6.69 3.46 21.54
N VAL A 105 -7.35 4.28 22.38
CA VAL A 105 -7.65 5.68 22.09
C VAL A 105 -6.39 6.54 22.19
N GLU A 106 -5.60 6.39 23.23
CA GLU A 106 -4.34 7.12 23.41
C GLU A 106 -3.35 6.78 22.30
N LEU A 107 -3.23 5.50 21.95
CA LEU A 107 -2.37 5.05 20.86
C LEU A 107 -2.83 5.63 19.53
N TRP A 108 -4.15 5.63 19.27
CA TRP A 108 -4.76 6.24 18.09
C TRP A 108 -4.39 7.71 17.95
N GLN A 109 -4.57 8.49 19.03
CA GLN A 109 -4.22 9.91 19.06
C GLN A 109 -2.72 10.14 18.85
N CYS A 110 -1.88 9.33 19.48
CA CYS A 110 -0.43 9.39 19.26
C CYS A 110 -0.05 9.11 17.80
N MET A 111 -0.72 8.18 17.13
CA MET A 111 -0.44 7.87 15.72
C MET A 111 -0.92 8.97 14.77
N ILE A 112 -2.09 9.57 15.03
CA ILE A 112 -2.59 10.72 14.27
C ILE A 112 -1.67 11.93 14.43
N SER A 113 -1.20 12.22 15.64
CA SER A 113 -0.28 13.35 15.87
C SER A 113 1.02 13.21 15.08
N ARG A 114 1.49 11.99 14.84
CA ARG A 114 2.70 11.70 14.05
C ARG A 114 2.44 11.63 12.55
N LYS A 115 1.25 11.19 12.15
CA LYS A 115 0.83 11.03 10.76
C LYS A 115 -0.65 11.44 10.62
N PRO A 116 -0.96 12.69 10.24
CA PRO A 116 -2.34 13.18 10.19
C PRO A 116 -3.31 12.34 9.34
N ASN A 117 -2.82 11.76 8.25
CA ASN A 117 -3.59 10.86 7.37
C ASN A 117 -3.56 9.38 7.81
N PHE A 118 -3.09 9.10 9.03
CA PHE A 118 -3.02 7.74 9.58
C PHE A 118 -4.36 7.00 9.53
N PRO A 119 -5.53 7.59 9.86
CA PRO A 119 -6.81 6.91 9.81
C PRO A 119 -7.13 6.29 8.43
N ASP A 120 -6.88 7.04 7.36
CA ASP A 120 -7.16 6.60 5.99
C ASP A 120 -6.19 5.49 5.56
N PHE A 121 -4.91 5.67 5.88
CA PHE A 121 -3.87 4.68 5.59
C PHE A 121 -4.09 3.39 6.38
N TYR A 122 -4.47 3.49 7.64
CA TYR A 122 -4.80 2.32 8.44
C TYR A 122 -6.05 1.60 7.93
N LYS A 123 -7.11 2.35 7.55
CA LYS A 123 -8.30 1.75 6.95
C LYS A 123 -7.97 0.97 5.67
N ALA A 124 -7.14 1.55 4.79
CA ALA A 124 -6.67 0.89 3.58
C ALA A 124 -5.81 -0.35 3.91
N TYR A 125 -4.87 -0.23 4.85
CA TYR A 125 -4.01 -1.33 5.29
C TYR A 125 -4.82 -2.49 5.87
N SER A 126 -5.70 -2.23 6.84
CA SER A 126 -6.54 -3.24 7.49
C SER A 126 -7.49 -3.91 6.50
N HIS A 127 -8.05 -3.16 5.56
CA HIS A 127 -8.91 -3.68 4.49
C HIS A 127 -8.18 -4.71 3.61
N LEU A 128 -6.92 -4.44 3.23
CA LEU A 128 -6.12 -5.40 2.48
C LEU A 128 -5.73 -6.62 3.32
N ARG A 129 -5.34 -6.40 4.59
CA ARG A 129 -4.98 -7.50 5.50
C ARG A 129 -6.15 -8.45 5.76
N MET A 130 -7.36 -7.93 5.97
CA MET A 130 -8.56 -8.75 6.13
C MET A 130 -8.87 -9.61 4.90
N LYS A 131 -8.43 -9.20 3.73
CA LYS A 131 -8.49 -9.98 2.49
C LYS A 131 -7.31 -10.94 2.31
N ASN A 132 -6.53 -11.16 3.35
CA ASN A 132 -5.31 -12.01 3.36
C ASN A 132 -4.19 -11.54 2.41
N TRP A 133 -4.15 -10.24 2.09
CA TRP A 133 -3.01 -9.68 1.37
C TRP A 133 -1.84 -9.41 2.33
N VAL A 134 -0.64 -9.72 1.87
CA VAL A 134 0.59 -9.20 2.48
C VAL A 134 0.80 -7.80 1.95
N VAL A 135 0.83 -6.83 2.87
CA VAL A 135 0.95 -5.41 2.55
C VAL A 135 2.31 -4.91 3.01
N LYS A 136 3.06 -4.31 2.10
CA LYS A 136 4.36 -3.70 2.36
C LYS A 136 4.38 -2.26 1.84
N SER A 137 5.33 -1.46 2.34
CA SER A 137 5.54 -0.10 1.83
C SER A 137 5.77 -0.09 0.32
N GLY A 138 5.08 0.81 -0.36
CA GLY A 138 5.17 1.01 -1.81
C GLY A 138 6.12 2.14 -2.22
N LEU A 139 6.84 2.75 -1.28
CA LEU A 139 7.66 3.95 -1.50
C LEU A 139 8.62 3.82 -2.68
N ASN A 140 9.27 2.67 -2.84
CA ASN A 140 10.20 2.40 -3.95
C ASN A 140 9.51 2.36 -5.33
N TYR A 141 8.19 2.33 -5.36
CA TYR A 141 7.38 2.28 -6.59
C TYR A 141 6.53 3.54 -6.76
N GLY A 142 6.75 4.57 -5.93
CA GLY A 142 5.96 5.80 -5.96
C GLY A 142 4.50 5.63 -5.56
N VAL A 143 4.18 4.58 -4.81
CA VAL A 143 2.82 4.27 -4.31
C VAL A 143 2.85 4.11 -2.80
N ASP A 144 1.69 4.03 -2.17
CA ASP A 144 1.60 3.93 -0.71
C ASP A 144 1.93 2.52 -0.22
N PHE A 145 1.31 1.51 -0.84
CA PHE A 145 1.56 0.12 -0.49
C PHE A 145 1.79 -0.75 -1.73
N VAL A 146 2.38 -1.91 -1.50
CA VAL A 146 2.44 -3.03 -2.47
C VAL A 146 1.79 -4.24 -1.83
N ALA A 147 0.92 -4.92 -2.59
CA ALA A 147 0.19 -6.08 -2.10
C ALA A 147 0.63 -7.37 -2.81
N TYR A 148 0.83 -8.43 -1.99
CA TYR A 148 1.25 -9.76 -2.43
C TYR A 148 0.24 -10.79 -1.94
N ARG A 149 0.03 -11.87 -2.71
CA ARG A 149 -0.81 -13.00 -2.28
C ARG A 149 -0.21 -13.82 -1.17
N HIS A 150 1.10 -13.83 -1.06
CA HIS A 150 1.85 -14.57 -0.06
C HIS A 150 3.18 -13.87 0.22
N HIS A 151 4.08 -14.54 0.94
CA HIS A 151 5.40 -13.99 1.26
C HIS A 151 6.13 -13.51 0.00
N PRO A 152 6.75 -12.32 0.01
CA PRO A 152 7.44 -11.74 -1.16
C PRO A 152 8.56 -12.60 -1.75
N SER A 153 9.14 -13.53 -0.97
CA SER A 153 10.12 -14.49 -1.51
C SER A 153 9.50 -15.53 -2.44
N LEU A 154 8.22 -15.84 -2.29
CA LEU A 154 7.52 -16.89 -3.05
C LEU A 154 6.78 -16.35 -4.26
N VAL A 155 6.26 -15.12 -4.18
CA VAL A 155 5.36 -14.55 -5.17
C VAL A 155 5.72 -13.10 -5.50
N HIS A 156 5.49 -12.69 -6.74
CA HIS A 156 5.59 -11.28 -7.13
C HIS A 156 4.38 -10.49 -6.62
N SER A 157 4.57 -9.20 -6.34
CA SER A 157 3.44 -8.32 -6.02
C SER A 157 2.46 -8.24 -7.19
N GLU A 158 1.17 -8.26 -6.87
CA GLU A 158 0.10 -8.10 -7.86
C GLU A 158 -0.33 -6.64 -7.98
N TYR A 159 -0.42 -5.95 -6.85
CA TYR A 159 -0.93 -4.59 -6.82
C TYR A 159 0.12 -3.59 -6.35
N ALA A 160 0.17 -2.46 -7.04
CA ALA A 160 0.67 -1.19 -6.54
C ALA A 160 -0.55 -0.41 -6.05
N VAL A 161 -0.57 0.01 -4.79
CA VAL A 161 -1.76 0.53 -4.11
C VAL A 161 -1.59 2.01 -3.81
N LEU A 162 -2.55 2.82 -4.26
CA LEU A 162 -2.69 4.23 -3.88
C LEU A 162 -3.89 4.41 -2.98
N VAL A 163 -3.71 5.16 -1.91
CA VAL A 163 -4.77 5.56 -0.98
C VAL A 163 -5.18 7.00 -1.28
N LEU A 164 -6.46 7.21 -1.56
CA LEU A 164 -7.04 8.52 -1.77
C LEU A 164 -8.04 8.80 -0.65
N SER A 165 -7.81 9.88 0.09
CA SER A 165 -8.72 10.36 1.13
C SER A 165 -9.79 11.28 0.55
N GLU A 166 -10.98 11.26 1.11
CA GLU A 166 -12.04 12.20 0.75
C GLU A 166 -11.67 13.60 1.23
N GLY A 167 -11.84 14.60 0.37
CA GLY A 167 -11.47 15.99 0.65
C GLY A 167 -10.05 16.40 0.21
N GLU A 168 -9.19 15.44 -0.20
CA GLU A 168 -7.89 15.75 -0.78
C GLU A 168 -7.96 16.10 -2.29
N ASP A 169 -9.14 16.03 -2.89
CA ASP A 169 -9.33 16.28 -4.32
C ASP A 169 -8.97 17.70 -4.73
N GLU A 170 -8.90 18.65 -3.79
CA GLU A 170 -8.62 20.06 -4.09
C GLU A 170 -7.18 20.53 -3.82
N GLY A 171 -6.40 19.80 -3.06
CA GLY A 171 -5.08 20.31 -2.61
C GLY A 171 -3.86 19.44 -2.86
N ASN A 172 -3.95 18.13 -2.73
CA ASN A 172 -2.78 17.26 -2.65
C ASN A 172 -2.95 15.91 -3.40
N GLY A 173 -3.90 15.84 -4.31
CA GLY A 173 -4.26 14.58 -4.99
C GLY A 173 -3.17 14.04 -5.90
N ARG A 174 -2.57 12.91 -5.55
CA ARG A 174 -1.57 12.18 -6.34
C ARG A 174 -2.08 11.74 -7.73
N LEU A 175 -3.38 11.79 -7.98
CA LEU A 175 -4.02 11.49 -9.26
C LEU A 175 -4.88 12.66 -9.74
N ARG A 176 -4.43 13.87 -9.51
CA ARG A 176 -5.19 15.07 -9.85
C ARG A 176 -5.20 15.35 -11.36
N LEU A 177 -4.08 15.14 -12.01
CA LEU A 177 -3.93 15.33 -13.43
C LEU A 177 -3.85 13.97 -14.16
N TRP A 178 -4.27 13.96 -15.40
CA TRP A 178 -4.11 12.78 -16.26
C TRP A 178 -2.65 12.36 -16.39
N SER A 179 -1.73 13.32 -16.38
CA SER A 179 -0.29 13.09 -16.31
C SER A 179 0.15 12.27 -15.09
N ASP A 180 -0.43 12.52 -13.92
CA ASP A 180 -0.06 11.81 -12.67
C ASP A 180 -0.47 10.34 -12.75
N LEU A 181 -1.69 10.11 -13.28
CA LEU A 181 -2.17 8.77 -13.56
C LEU A 181 -1.27 8.05 -14.56
N HIS A 182 -0.86 8.73 -15.63
CA HIS A 182 0.05 8.18 -16.62
C HIS A 182 1.42 7.85 -16.05
N CYS A 183 2.01 8.75 -15.26
CA CYS A 183 3.29 8.51 -14.59
C CYS A 183 3.20 7.30 -13.65
N THR A 184 2.18 7.25 -12.79
CA THR A 184 2.00 6.17 -11.83
C THR A 184 1.72 4.83 -12.52
N THR A 185 0.87 4.80 -13.55
CA THR A 185 0.59 3.58 -14.32
C THR A 185 1.79 3.12 -15.14
N ARG A 186 2.64 4.04 -15.61
CA ARG A 186 3.88 3.71 -16.32
C ARG A 186 4.88 3.06 -15.39
N VAL A 187 5.09 3.60 -14.17
CA VAL A 187 5.98 3.01 -13.17
C VAL A 187 5.46 1.64 -12.73
N SER A 188 4.18 1.53 -12.40
CA SER A 188 3.55 0.26 -12.00
C SER A 188 3.56 -0.76 -13.15
N GLY A 189 3.32 -0.33 -14.38
CA GLY A 189 3.30 -1.17 -15.58
C GLY A 189 4.68 -1.71 -15.96
N SER A 190 5.76 -0.96 -15.71
CA SER A 190 7.14 -1.41 -15.97
C SER A 190 7.51 -2.63 -15.11
N VAL A 191 6.91 -2.77 -13.93
CA VAL A 191 7.12 -3.89 -13.00
C VAL A 191 5.97 -4.90 -12.99
N VAL A 192 5.10 -4.85 -14.01
CA VAL A 192 3.98 -5.80 -14.23
C VAL A 192 3.00 -5.84 -13.04
N LYS A 193 2.74 -4.69 -12.42
CA LYS A 193 1.74 -4.56 -11.35
C LYS A 193 0.47 -3.89 -11.88
N THR A 194 -0.67 -4.31 -11.35
CA THR A 194 -1.93 -3.59 -11.53
C THR A 194 -1.99 -2.46 -10.51
N LEU A 195 -2.35 -1.26 -10.94
CA LEU A 195 -2.60 -0.16 -10.01
C LEU A 195 -3.97 -0.36 -9.36
N LEU A 196 -3.97 -0.44 -8.03
CA LEU A 196 -5.16 -0.50 -7.19
C LEU A 196 -5.32 0.83 -6.47
N VAL A 197 -6.40 1.53 -6.73
CA VAL A 197 -6.75 2.77 -6.04
C VAL A 197 -7.79 2.46 -4.98
N LEU A 198 -7.48 2.75 -3.73
CA LEU A 198 -8.37 2.65 -2.58
C LEU A 198 -8.84 4.06 -2.22
N ARG A 199 -10.10 4.36 -2.52
CA ARG A 199 -10.72 5.61 -2.09
C ARG A 199 -11.39 5.40 -0.74
N ILE A 200 -10.96 6.19 0.24
CA ILE A 200 -11.50 6.17 1.59
C ILE A 200 -12.53 7.30 1.71
N THR A 201 -13.78 6.92 1.96
CA THR A 201 -14.86 7.88 2.19
C THR A 201 -15.21 7.90 3.67
N LYS A 202 -15.28 9.09 4.24
CA LYS A 202 -15.54 9.35 5.66
C LYS A 202 -17.01 9.76 5.84
N ASN A 203 -17.79 8.94 6.53
CA ASN A 203 -19.17 9.28 6.86
C ASN A 203 -19.25 9.93 8.26
N GLY A 204 -18.58 11.07 8.43
CA GLY A 204 -18.53 11.85 9.68
C GLY A 204 -17.16 12.49 9.93
N ASN A 205 -17.16 13.54 10.75
CA ASN A 205 -15.95 14.34 11.03
C ASN A 205 -15.22 13.91 12.33
N ASP A 206 -15.77 12.95 13.06
CA ASP A 206 -15.17 12.49 14.31
C ASP A 206 -14.02 11.53 14.03
N VAL A 207 -12.81 11.96 14.38
CA VAL A 207 -11.57 11.19 14.23
C VAL A 207 -10.94 10.93 15.62
N ALA A 208 -11.64 11.27 16.70
CA ALA A 208 -11.09 11.24 18.06
C ALA A 208 -10.75 9.83 18.56
N SER A 209 -11.39 8.79 18.05
CA SER A 209 -11.19 7.41 18.50
C SER A 209 -11.21 6.41 17.32
N PRO A 210 -10.63 5.19 17.50
CA PRO A 210 -10.64 4.17 16.45
C PRO A 210 -12.02 3.73 15.98
N SER A 211 -13.08 3.99 16.75
CA SER A 211 -14.47 3.67 16.38
C SER A 211 -14.94 4.42 15.12
N CYS A 212 -14.29 5.52 14.76
CA CYS A 212 -14.55 6.23 13.51
C CYS A 212 -14.36 5.33 12.27
N LEU A 213 -13.49 4.31 12.37
CA LEU A 213 -13.20 3.38 11.28
C LEU A 213 -14.41 2.56 10.82
N GLU A 214 -15.42 2.38 11.67
CA GLU A 214 -16.68 1.70 11.32
C GLU A 214 -17.49 2.53 10.30
N LYS A 215 -17.36 3.84 10.37
CA LYS A 215 -18.02 4.79 9.47
C LYS A 215 -17.26 5.01 8.16
N TYR A 216 -16.00 4.50 8.07
CA TYR A 216 -15.18 4.64 6.87
C TYR A 216 -15.49 3.54 5.88
N THR A 217 -15.75 3.91 4.63
CA THR A 217 -15.93 2.95 3.53
C THR A 217 -14.74 2.96 2.59
N VAL A 218 -14.44 1.82 2.00
CA VAL A 218 -13.32 1.65 1.06
C VAL A 218 -13.89 1.26 -0.30
N VAL A 219 -13.64 2.11 -1.29
CA VAL A 219 -13.99 1.82 -2.69
C VAL A 219 -12.73 1.44 -3.44
N GLU A 220 -12.72 0.22 -4.01
CA GLU A 220 -11.60 -0.29 -4.79
C GLU A 220 -11.78 0.01 -6.28
N ARG A 221 -10.75 0.53 -6.92
CA ARG A 221 -10.68 0.69 -8.37
C ARG A 221 -9.37 0.14 -8.89
N THR A 222 -9.42 -0.74 -9.89
CA THR A 222 -8.23 -1.27 -10.55
C THR A 222 -8.01 -0.59 -11.90
N ILE A 223 -6.77 -0.16 -12.14
CA ILE A 223 -6.36 0.46 -13.39
C ILE A 223 -5.29 -0.44 -14.00
N ARG A 224 -5.54 -0.87 -15.24
CA ARG A 224 -4.63 -1.72 -16.02
C ARG A 224 -4.32 -1.08 -17.35
N LYS A 225 -3.12 -1.35 -17.85
CA LYS A 225 -2.79 -0.99 -19.23
C LYS A 225 -3.70 -1.78 -20.18
N TRP A 226 -4.33 -1.09 -21.10
CA TRP A 226 -5.12 -1.72 -22.14
C TRP A 226 -4.19 -2.31 -23.22
N HIS A 227 -4.42 -3.56 -23.60
CA HIS A 227 -3.73 -4.26 -24.67
C HIS A 227 -4.73 -4.58 -25.78
N PRO A 228 -4.59 -3.97 -26.98
CA PRO A 228 -5.54 -4.16 -28.10
C PRO A 228 -5.68 -5.61 -28.54
N GLU A 229 -4.62 -6.40 -28.39
CA GLU A 229 -4.56 -7.81 -28.79
C GLU A 229 -5.52 -8.69 -27.98
N GLN A 230 -5.69 -8.42 -26.69
CA GLN A 230 -6.61 -9.16 -25.83
C GLN A 230 -8.08 -8.95 -26.20
N CYS A 231 -8.41 -7.85 -26.89
CA CYS A 231 -9.77 -7.58 -27.35
C CYS A 231 -10.09 -8.22 -28.71
N ARG A 232 -9.08 -8.66 -29.47
CA ARG A 232 -9.27 -9.31 -30.76
C ARG A 232 -9.59 -10.80 -30.62
N GLU A 233 -9.03 -11.46 -29.62
CA GLU A 233 -9.27 -12.88 -29.33
C GLU A 233 -10.70 -13.13 -28.82
N ASP A 234 -11.29 -12.18 -28.07
CA ASP A 234 -12.67 -12.28 -27.56
C ASP A 234 -13.75 -12.19 -28.67
N ASN A 235 -13.39 -11.71 -29.86
CA ASN A 235 -14.31 -11.59 -31.00
C ASN A 235 -14.30 -12.83 -31.93
N MET A 236 -13.34 -13.74 -31.79
CA MET A 236 -13.25 -14.91 -32.68
C MET A 236 -13.88 -16.20 -32.10
N THR A 237 -14.31 -16.19 -30.84
CA THR A 237 -14.95 -17.34 -30.20
C THR A 237 -16.39 -17.04 -29.78
N GLY A 238 -17.22 -16.68 -30.77
CA GLY A 238 -18.66 -16.39 -30.57
C GLY A 238 -19.51 -17.57 -30.12
N GLU A 239 -19.01 -18.81 -30.11
CA GLU A 239 -19.78 -20.01 -29.76
C GLU A 239 -19.57 -20.57 -28.33
N ASN A 240 -18.59 -20.07 -27.59
CA ASN A 240 -18.35 -20.53 -26.20
C ASN A 240 -18.82 -19.57 -25.10
N ARG A 241 -19.53 -18.49 -25.46
CA ARG A 241 -19.97 -17.48 -24.48
C ARG A 241 -21.11 -17.90 -23.57
N THR A 242 -21.92 -18.88 -23.97
CA THR A 242 -23.14 -19.24 -23.20
C THR A 242 -22.83 -20.12 -21.97
N LYS A 243 -21.74 -20.85 -21.94
CA LYS A 243 -21.38 -21.74 -20.81
C LYS A 243 -20.48 -21.12 -19.76
N GLN A 244 -19.80 -20.01 -20.06
CA GLN A 244 -18.95 -19.31 -19.09
C GLN A 244 -19.65 -18.14 -18.35
N GLN A 245 -20.76 -17.63 -18.87
CA GLN A 245 -21.52 -16.57 -18.20
C GLN A 245 -22.34 -17.08 -17.02
N GLU A 246 -22.77 -18.32 -17.00
CA GLU A 246 -23.47 -18.90 -15.85
C GLU A 246 -22.56 -19.23 -14.67
N ALA A 247 -21.29 -19.48 -14.88
CA ALA A 247 -20.32 -19.79 -13.83
C ALA A 247 -19.69 -18.53 -13.17
N LEU A 248 -19.75 -17.36 -13.82
CA LEU A 248 -19.16 -16.11 -13.36
C LEU A 248 -20.15 -15.11 -12.75
N GLY A 249 -21.42 -15.47 -12.68
CA GLY A 249 -22.51 -14.62 -12.17
C GLY A 249 -22.50 -14.36 -10.65
N LYS A 250 -21.52 -14.87 -9.90
CA LYS A 250 -21.41 -14.68 -8.44
C LYS A 250 -20.13 -14.01 -7.95
N ALA A 251 -19.22 -13.60 -8.80
CA ALA A 251 -18.03 -12.90 -8.35
C ALA A 251 -17.46 -12.00 -9.45
N SER A 252 -17.87 -10.79 -9.49
CA SER A 252 -17.14 -9.58 -9.91
C SER A 252 -18.08 -8.58 -10.59
N LEU A 253 -18.40 -7.53 -9.87
CA LEU A 253 -18.87 -6.28 -10.49
C LEU A 253 -17.79 -5.77 -11.42
N LYS A 254 -17.87 -6.08 -12.69
CA LYS A 254 -17.15 -5.39 -13.75
C LYS A 254 -17.79 -4.01 -13.88
N THR A 255 -17.22 -3.00 -13.25
CA THR A 255 -17.57 -1.62 -13.58
C THR A 255 -16.93 -1.29 -14.93
N LYS A 256 -17.66 -1.48 -16.01
CA LYS A 256 -17.37 -0.82 -17.27
C LYS A 256 -17.47 0.68 -17.01
N PHE A 257 -16.39 1.40 -17.25
CA PHE A 257 -16.40 2.84 -17.28
C PHE A 257 -17.22 3.27 -18.53
N THR A 258 -18.50 3.42 -18.37
CA THR A 258 -19.33 4.16 -19.33
C THR A 258 -19.27 5.61 -18.89
N GLN A 259 -18.47 6.37 -19.60
CA GLN A 259 -18.39 7.82 -19.53
C GLN A 259 -19.80 8.39 -19.81
N LYS A 260 -20.47 8.86 -18.78
CA LYS A 260 -21.61 9.79 -18.87
C LYS A 260 -21.63 10.66 -17.63
N HIS A 261 -20.82 11.70 -17.68
CA HIS A 261 -21.16 12.99 -17.09
C HIS A 261 -20.54 14.05 -17.98
N ASP A 262 -21.42 14.72 -18.71
CA ASP A 262 -21.13 15.93 -19.47
C ASP A 262 -20.67 17.02 -18.50
N VAL A 263 -19.37 17.24 -18.43
CA VAL A 263 -18.82 18.50 -17.96
C VAL A 263 -18.62 19.38 -19.19
N LYS A 264 -19.55 20.32 -19.38
CA LYS A 264 -19.40 21.42 -20.34
C LYS A 264 -18.16 22.23 -20.00
N LEU A 265 -17.08 21.95 -20.67
CA LEU A 265 -15.92 22.83 -20.76
C LEU A 265 -16.25 23.94 -21.76
N LYS A 266 -16.28 25.18 -21.28
CA LYS A 266 -16.31 26.36 -22.13
C LYS A 266 -15.02 26.41 -22.95
N PRO A 267 -15.07 26.71 -24.27
CA PRO A 267 -13.88 26.89 -25.06
C PRO A 267 -13.25 28.24 -24.73
N GLY A 268 -12.12 28.23 -24.04
CA GLY A 268 -11.24 29.40 -23.97
C GLY A 268 -10.27 29.38 -25.13
N LEU A 269 -10.26 30.45 -25.89
CA LEU A 269 -9.32 30.71 -26.98
C LEU A 269 -7.88 30.50 -26.52
N VAL A 270 -7.15 29.63 -27.22
CA VAL A 270 -5.68 29.61 -27.16
C VAL A 270 -5.14 30.13 -28.46
N GLY A 271 -4.61 31.34 -28.40
CA GLY A 271 -3.79 31.92 -29.46
C GLY A 271 -2.46 31.16 -29.56
N ILE A 272 -2.12 30.80 -30.77
CA ILE A 272 -0.83 30.18 -31.11
C ILE A 272 0.18 31.32 -31.24
N GLU A 273 1.22 31.35 -30.41
CA GLU A 273 2.48 32.00 -30.77
C GLU A 273 3.61 30.97 -30.79
N ARG A 274 4.17 30.80 -31.94
CA ARG A 274 5.46 30.11 -32.21
C ARG A 274 6.59 31.08 -31.91
N GLY A 275 7.58 30.62 -31.14
CA GLY A 275 8.85 31.35 -31.12
C GLY A 275 9.82 30.96 -30.02
N ILE A 276 10.88 30.26 -30.40
CA ILE A 276 12.27 30.40 -29.95
C ILE A 276 12.60 29.95 -28.48
N GLY A 277 13.56 28.96 -28.35
CA GLY A 277 14.33 28.82 -27.15
C GLY A 277 15.09 27.52 -26.93
N LEU A 278 15.92 27.10 -27.86
CA LEU A 278 16.90 26.01 -27.71
C LEU A 278 18.21 26.50 -27.01
N VAL A 279 18.14 27.17 -25.89
CA VAL A 279 19.36 27.65 -25.16
C VAL A 279 19.31 27.49 -23.63
N SER A 280 18.45 26.69 -23.07
CA SER A 280 18.31 26.65 -21.61
C SER A 280 18.74 25.35 -20.91
N ILE A 281 19.13 24.31 -21.59
CA ILE A 281 19.44 23.02 -20.95
C ILE A 281 20.91 22.92 -20.50
N SER A 282 21.82 23.62 -21.15
CA SER A 282 23.26 23.59 -20.77
C SER A 282 23.59 24.36 -19.47
N LEU A 283 22.83 25.37 -19.11
CA LEU A 283 23.09 26.18 -17.91
C LEU A 283 22.68 25.48 -16.61
N VAL A 284 21.67 24.64 -16.64
CA VAL A 284 21.21 23.90 -15.46
C VAL A 284 22.18 22.77 -15.08
N PHE A 285 22.77 22.11 -16.07
CA PHE A 285 23.81 21.09 -15.80
C PHE A 285 25.11 21.66 -15.27
N ALA A 286 25.51 22.86 -15.69
CA ALA A 286 26.70 23.54 -15.19
C ALA A 286 26.53 23.99 -13.72
N LEU A 287 25.35 24.44 -13.31
CA LEU A 287 25.04 24.83 -11.92
C LEU A 287 25.02 23.62 -10.97
N ILE A 288 24.45 22.50 -11.39
CA ILE A 288 24.41 21.27 -10.57
C ILE A 288 25.80 20.71 -10.38
N SER A 289 26.65 20.72 -11.41
CA SER A 289 28.04 20.25 -11.34
C SER A 289 28.90 21.14 -10.41
N PHE A 290 28.65 22.44 -10.39
CA PHE A 290 29.37 23.39 -9.54
C PHE A 290 28.97 23.25 -8.04
N ILE A 291 27.71 22.95 -7.76
CA ILE A 291 27.23 22.74 -6.37
C ILE A 291 27.75 21.43 -5.82
N VAL A 292 27.80 20.37 -6.61
CA VAL A 292 28.30 19.06 -6.20
C VAL A 292 29.80 19.07 -5.95
N SER A 293 30.57 19.77 -6.81
CA SER A 293 32.03 19.87 -6.62
C SER A 293 32.41 20.72 -5.39
N ARG A 294 31.61 21.74 -5.04
CA ARG A 294 31.85 22.55 -3.85
C ARG A 294 31.49 21.85 -2.55
N TRP A 295 30.54 20.91 -2.58
CA TRP A 295 30.16 20.10 -1.43
C TRP A 295 31.22 19.01 -1.11
N PHE A 296 31.92 18.53 -2.14
CA PHE A 296 32.98 17.50 -1.99
C PHE A 296 34.32 18.04 -1.50
N TRP A 297 34.55 19.37 -1.52
CA TRP A 297 35.80 20.01 -1.06
C TRP A 297 35.66 20.77 0.27
N SER A 298 34.49 20.68 0.93
CA SER A 298 34.24 21.37 2.20
C SER A 298 33.90 20.43 3.37
N ASN A 299 34.15 19.10 3.21
CA ASN A 299 34.14 18.13 4.31
C ASN A 299 35.42 17.32 4.33
#